data_a4f58cedb43f9d0f58ac9950647e32dd
#
_entry.id   a4f58cedb43f9d0f58ac9950647e32dd
#
_cell.length_a   1.000
_cell.length_b   1.000
_cell.length_c   1.000
_cell.angle_alpha   90.00
_cell.angle_beta   90.00
_cell.angle_gamma   90.00
#
_symmetry.space_group_name_H-M   'P 1'
#
loop_
_entity.id
_entity.type
_entity.pdbx_description
1 polymer ?
#
loop_
_entity_poly.entity_id
_entity_poly.type
_entity_poly.pdbx_seq_one_letter_code
_entity_poly.pdbx_strand_id
1 'polypeptide(L)'
;MKKVITLMMAFAIAMPTFAQFEGSRQTKNRFNHSNVEQYYGLRLGYNIACINSSDARIDTESYGGFAFGGIYGLQLANSTPVWLEAGLFYSEKGGKVGNYPSTKTENGRTIDYTQKMTTRLIYLQAPIVVKYAFDVADDVYIQPFLGGYLGLGIGGKTKLYTDEKSYDSFDDFNRFDGGLRIGCGVEYQMIYAELGFDFGLANISDNEFKSARNQNLFINVGVNF
;
A
#
# COMPACT_ATOMS: atom_id res chain seq x y z
N MET A 1 -3.48 -6.32 -20.85
CA MET A 1 -2.48 -5.32 -20.39
C MET A 1 -2.62 -3.97 -21.08
N LYS A 2 -2.65 -3.85 -22.44
CA LYS A 2 -2.79 -2.55 -23.14
C LYS A 2 -4.06 -1.77 -22.75
N LYS A 3 -5.21 -2.42 -22.57
CA LYS A 3 -6.50 -1.77 -22.22
C LYS A 3 -6.53 -1.19 -20.79
N VAL A 4 -5.80 -1.76 -19.85
CA VAL A 4 -5.70 -1.25 -18.46
C VAL A 4 -4.81 -0.01 -18.40
N ILE A 5 -3.71 -0.01 -19.15
CA ILE A 5 -2.80 1.15 -19.27
C ILE A 5 -3.53 2.33 -19.92
N THR A 6 -4.36 2.08 -20.95
CA THR A 6 -5.17 3.12 -21.58
C THR A 6 -6.23 3.71 -20.64
N LEU A 7 -6.84 2.88 -19.78
CA LEU A 7 -7.81 3.35 -18.79
C LEU A 7 -7.13 4.18 -17.69
N MET A 8 -5.94 3.77 -17.23
CA MET A 8 -5.14 4.54 -16.26
C MET A 8 -4.65 5.87 -16.85
N MET A 9 -4.22 5.90 -18.12
CA MET A 9 -3.87 7.14 -18.81
C MET A 9 -5.08 8.06 -19.01
N ALA A 10 -6.25 7.54 -19.35
CA ALA A 10 -7.47 8.31 -19.47
C ALA A 10 -7.91 8.94 -18.12
N PHE A 11 -7.72 8.24 -17.01
CA PHE A 11 -7.99 8.76 -15.67
C PHE A 11 -6.99 9.85 -15.25
N ALA A 12 -5.70 9.69 -15.61
CA ALA A 12 -4.67 10.68 -15.35
C ALA A 12 -4.83 11.97 -16.19
N ILE A 13 -5.43 11.88 -17.38
CA ILE A 13 -5.68 13.04 -18.28
C ILE A 13 -6.97 13.79 -17.90
N ALA A 14 -7.94 13.13 -17.24
CA ALA A 14 -9.18 13.76 -16.81
C ALA A 14 -9.02 14.62 -15.53
N MET A 15 -7.94 14.47 -14.78
CA MET A 15 -7.68 15.22 -13.53
C MET A 15 -7.23 16.70 -13.72
N PRO A 16 -6.56 17.15 -14.82
CA PRO A 16 -6.05 18.51 -14.90
C PRO A 16 -7.11 19.61 -15.09
N THR A 17 -8.34 19.26 -15.43
CA THR A 17 -9.38 20.27 -15.72
C THR A 17 -10.01 20.90 -14.46
N PHE A 18 -9.70 20.39 -13.26
CA PHE A 18 -10.23 20.93 -12.00
C PHE A 18 -9.16 21.61 -11.11
N ALA A 19 -7.90 21.55 -11.50
CA ALA A 19 -6.84 22.25 -10.79
C ALA A 19 -6.75 23.71 -11.31
N GLN A 20 -7.70 24.54 -10.95
CA GLN A 20 -7.41 25.98 -10.89
C GLN A 20 -6.49 26.18 -9.69
N PHE A 21 -5.26 26.53 -9.99
CA PHE A 21 -4.23 26.92 -9.05
C PHE A 21 -4.66 28.20 -8.35
N GLU A 22 -5.47 28.11 -7.33
CA GLU A 22 -5.61 29.19 -6.35
C GLU A 22 -4.53 29.01 -5.30
N GLY A 23 -3.49 29.85 -5.44
CA GLY A 23 -2.31 29.78 -4.60
C GLY A 23 -2.61 29.99 -3.11
N SER A 24 -1.88 29.26 -2.33
CA SER A 24 -1.41 29.43 -0.93
C SER A 24 -2.19 30.26 0.11
N ARG A 25 -3.43 30.66 -0.14
CA ARG A 25 -4.31 31.37 0.82
C ARG A 25 -5.35 30.47 1.49
N GLN A 26 -5.54 29.25 1.00
CA GLN A 26 -6.59 28.35 1.51
C GLN A 26 -6.17 27.55 2.77
N THR A 27 -4.89 27.40 3.05
CA THR A 27 -4.42 26.59 4.19
C THR A 27 -4.83 27.19 5.53
N LYS A 28 -4.85 28.51 5.66
CA LYS A 28 -5.18 29.20 6.91
C LYS A 28 -6.70 29.21 7.25
N ASN A 29 -7.56 28.89 6.28
CA ASN A 29 -9.02 28.94 6.42
C ASN A 29 -9.69 27.56 6.46
N ARG A 30 -8.96 26.46 6.37
CA ARG A 30 -9.54 25.11 6.33
C ARG A 30 -10.42 24.76 7.53
N PHE A 31 -10.20 25.39 8.67
CA PHE A 31 -10.96 25.10 9.90
C PHE A 31 -12.02 26.15 10.28
N ASN A 32 -12.26 27.17 9.44
CA ASN A 32 -13.13 28.32 9.79
C ASN A 32 -14.34 28.49 8.89
N HIS A 33 -14.66 27.58 7.97
CA HIS A 33 -15.78 27.74 7.05
C HIS A 33 -16.98 26.85 7.40
N SER A 34 -18.15 27.36 7.17
CA SER A 34 -19.45 26.69 7.39
C SER A 34 -19.77 25.58 6.38
N ASN A 35 -18.86 25.25 5.46
CA ASN A 35 -19.02 24.18 4.47
C ASN A 35 -18.02 23.05 4.75
N VAL A 36 -18.44 21.81 4.52
CA VAL A 36 -17.59 20.61 4.58
C VAL A 36 -16.45 20.75 3.59
N GLU A 37 -15.24 20.75 4.10
CA GLU A 37 -14.04 20.88 3.27
C GLU A 37 -13.61 19.54 2.67
N GLN A 38 -13.00 19.60 1.50
CA GLN A 38 -12.51 18.45 0.77
C GLN A 38 -11.13 18.76 0.16
N TYR A 39 -10.32 17.75 0.00
CA TYR A 39 -9.04 17.85 -0.69
C TYR A 39 -8.76 16.62 -1.53
N TYR A 40 -7.92 16.80 -2.54
CA TYR A 40 -7.37 15.75 -3.36
C TYR A 40 -5.86 15.71 -3.15
N GLY A 41 -5.26 14.54 -3.31
CA GLY A 41 -3.81 14.47 -3.20
C GLY A 41 -3.23 13.36 -4.06
N LEU A 42 -1.94 13.51 -4.35
CA LEU A 42 -1.13 12.50 -5.00
C LEU A 42 -0.04 12.03 -4.03
N ARG A 43 0.23 10.76 -3.99
CA ARG A 43 1.23 10.12 -3.12
C ARG A 43 2.17 9.25 -3.92
N LEU A 44 3.45 9.32 -3.57
CA LEU A 44 4.49 8.35 -3.94
C LEU A 44 5.04 7.74 -2.67
N GLY A 45 5.27 6.44 -2.67
CA GLY A 45 5.70 5.76 -1.47
C GLY A 45 6.64 4.60 -1.70
N TYR A 46 7.19 4.17 -0.58
CA TYR A 46 8.03 2.98 -0.48
C TYR A 46 7.49 2.06 0.61
N ASN A 47 7.33 0.79 0.27
CA ASN A 47 6.85 -0.27 1.13
C ASN A 47 8.01 -1.14 1.57
N ILE A 48 8.03 -1.49 2.85
CA ILE A 48 8.88 -2.54 3.43
C ILE A 48 7.92 -3.62 3.92
N ALA A 49 7.63 -4.56 3.02
CA ALA A 49 6.63 -5.59 3.25
C ALA A 49 7.27 -6.90 3.70
N CYS A 50 6.53 -7.67 4.48
CA CYS A 50 6.89 -9.01 4.90
C CYS A 50 5.64 -9.90 4.86
N ILE A 51 5.80 -11.15 4.39
CA ILE A 51 4.75 -12.16 4.44
C ILE A 51 4.95 -12.97 5.72
N ASN A 52 4.07 -12.77 6.70
CA ASN A 52 4.11 -13.55 7.94
C ASN A 52 3.37 -14.88 7.74
N SER A 53 4.11 -15.99 7.77
CA SER A 53 3.56 -17.33 7.67
C SER A 53 3.46 -17.98 9.05
N SER A 54 2.41 -18.78 9.27
CA SER A 54 2.30 -19.61 10.48
C SER A 54 3.18 -20.87 10.45
N ASP A 55 3.88 -21.16 9.35
CA ASP A 55 4.83 -22.27 9.27
C ASP A 55 6.20 -21.83 9.82
N ALA A 56 6.56 -22.33 11.00
CA ALA A 56 7.81 -22.02 11.68
C ALA A 56 9.09 -22.43 10.91
N ARG A 57 8.96 -23.17 9.80
CA ARG A 57 10.09 -23.58 8.94
C ARG A 57 10.46 -22.52 7.91
N ILE A 58 9.62 -21.48 7.74
CA ILE A 58 9.81 -20.45 6.73
C ILE A 58 10.21 -19.16 7.43
N ASP A 59 11.50 -18.83 7.36
CA ASP A 59 12.02 -17.54 7.82
C ASP A 59 11.86 -16.51 6.69
N THR A 60 10.98 -15.53 6.91
CA THR A 60 10.61 -14.53 5.90
C THR A 60 11.36 -13.23 6.13
N GLU A 61 12.10 -12.79 5.13
CA GLU A 61 12.77 -11.50 5.08
C GLU A 61 11.90 -10.46 4.38
N SER A 62 12.14 -9.19 4.69
CA SER A 62 11.41 -8.07 4.11
C SER A 62 11.70 -7.88 2.62
N TYR A 63 10.67 -7.47 1.88
CA TYR A 63 10.73 -7.06 0.48
C TYR A 63 10.45 -5.57 0.37
N GLY A 64 11.32 -4.85 -0.36
CA GLY A 64 11.12 -3.44 -0.69
C GLY A 64 10.34 -3.27 -1.98
N GLY A 65 9.25 -2.48 -1.95
CA GLY A 65 8.39 -2.23 -3.09
C GLY A 65 8.01 -0.76 -3.19
N PHE A 66 7.51 -0.35 -4.36
CA PHE A 66 7.01 1.00 -4.60
C PHE A 66 5.49 1.07 -4.46
N ALA A 67 5.00 2.26 -4.11
CA ALA A 67 3.59 2.59 -4.13
C ALA A 67 3.38 3.96 -4.76
N PHE A 68 2.28 4.12 -5.49
CA PHE A 68 1.83 5.44 -5.94
C PHE A 68 0.31 5.43 -6.09
N GLY A 69 -0.31 6.58 -5.84
CA GLY A 69 -1.76 6.67 -5.91
C GLY A 69 -2.31 8.05 -5.70
N GLY A 70 -3.63 8.12 -5.79
CA GLY A 70 -4.42 9.31 -5.50
C GLY A 70 -5.26 9.11 -4.26
N ILE A 71 -5.52 10.21 -3.56
CA ILE A 71 -6.38 10.24 -2.38
C ILE A 71 -7.45 11.32 -2.51
N TYR A 72 -8.53 11.10 -1.79
CA TYR A 72 -9.60 12.07 -1.56
C TYR A 72 -9.89 12.15 -0.07
N GLY A 73 -9.89 13.36 0.47
CA GLY A 73 -10.18 13.64 1.86
C GLY A 73 -11.44 14.49 2.01
N LEU A 74 -12.28 14.11 2.96
CA LEU A 74 -13.51 14.78 3.30
C LEU A 74 -13.50 15.09 4.81
N GLN A 75 -13.72 16.36 5.18
CA GLN A 75 -13.91 16.74 6.56
C GLN A 75 -15.24 16.21 7.09
N LEU A 76 -15.23 15.51 8.23
CA LEU A 76 -16.45 14.86 8.74
C LEU A 76 -17.41 15.81 9.44
N ALA A 77 -16.93 16.95 9.93
CA ALA A 77 -17.78 17.97 10.54
C ALA A 77 -17.11 19.36 10.47
N ASN A 78 -17.91 20.37 10.24
CA ASN A 78 -17.46 21.77 9.98
C ASN A 78 -16.63 22.40 11.10
N SER A 79 -16.65 21.86 12.31
CA SER A 79 -15.98 22.43 13.49
C SER A 79 -14.94 21.48 14.10
N THR A 80 -14.69 20.33 13.50
CA THR A 80 -13.74 19.36 14.03
C THR A 80 -12.63 19.07 13.04
N PRO A 81 -11.38 18.97 13.49
CA PRO A 81 -10.25 18.64 12.63
C PRO A 81 -10.19 17.13 12.30
N VAL A 82 -11.35 16.51 12.05
CA VAL A 82 -11.49 15.09 11.75
C VAL A 82 -11.80 14.90 10.27
N TRP A 83 -11.00 14.10 9.61
CA TRP A 83 -11.06 13.82 8.18
C TRP A 83 -11.27 12.36 7.89
N LEU A 84 -12.10 12.05 6.92
CA LEU A 84 -12.16 10.74 6.27
C LEU A 84 -11.35 10.82 4.99
N GLU A 85 -10.31 10.01 4.86
CA GLU A 85 -9.52 9.90 3.64
C GLU A 85 -9.69 8.52 3.03
N ALA A 86 -9.98 8.50 1.74
CA ALA A 86 -9.99 7.29 0.91
C ALA A 86 -9.01 7.45 -0.25
N GLY A 87 -8.41 6.37 -0.68
CA GLY A 87 -7.42 6.41 -1.76
C GLY A 87 -7.48 5.21 -2.68
N LEU A 88 -6.72 5.31 -3.77
CA LEU A 88 -6.48 4.20 -4.68
C LEU A 88 -5.01 4.20 -5.08
N PHE A 89 -4.31 3.09 -4.78
CA PHE A 89 -2.88 2.95 -4.94
C PHE A 89 -2.52 1.73 -5.77
N TYR A 90 -1.55 1.89 -6.65
CA TYR A 90 -0.67 0.79 -7.05
C TYR A 90 0.29 0.54 -5.89
N SER A 91 0.35 -0.68 -5.38
CA SER A 91 1.17 -1.01 -4.21
C SER A 91 1.88 -2.33 -4.41
N GLU A 92 3.22 -2.29 -4.37
CA GLU A 92 4.04 -3.49 -4.40
C GLU A 92 4.33 -3.96 -2.98
N LYS A 93 4.05 -5.23 -2.72
CA LYS A 93 4.33 -5.93 -1.46
C LYS A 93 5.00 -7.26 -1.76
N GLY A 94 5.39 -7.98 -0.73
CA GLY A 94 5.97 -9.32 -0.91
C GLY A 94 6.83 -9.77 0.26
N GLY A 95 7.65 -10.79 0.01
CA GLY A 95 8.58 -11.33 0.98
C GLY A 95 9.71 -12.08 0.30
N LYS A 96 10.77 -12.31 1.05
CA LYS A 96 11.88 -13.17 0.64
C LYS A 96 12.00 -14.32 1.63
N VAL A 97 12.35 -15.49 1.14
CA VAL A 97 12.62 -16.66 1.97
C VAL A 97 14.03 -17.14 1.64
N GLY A 98 14.90 -17.19 2.65
CA GLY A 98 16.30 -17.63 2.46
C GLY A 98 16.42 -19.15 2.25
N ASN A 99 15.61 -19.93 2.96
CA ASN A 99 15.68 -21.39 3.01
C ASN A 99 14.33 -22.01 2.64
N TYR A 100 13.88 -21.80 1.39
CA TYR A 100 12.66 -22.44 0.90
C TYR A 100 12.93 -23.92 0.60
N PRO A 101 12.19 -24.87 1.23
CA PRO A 101 12.38 -26.30 0.98
C PRO A 101 11.92 -26.66 -0.44
N SER A 102 12.76 -27.36 -1.17
CA SER A 102 12.51 -27.81 -2.54
C SER A 102 13.01 -29.23 -2.73
N THR A 103 12.39 -29.94 -3.66
CA THR A 103 12.77 -31.32 -4.01
C THR A 103 13.14 -31.39 -5.49
N LYS A 104 14.20 -32.11 -5.79
CA LYS A 104 14.62 -32.43 -7.17
C LYS A 104 14.73 -33.92 -7.32
N THR A 105 14.13 -34.48 -8.38
CA THR A 105 14.32 -35.88 -8.75
C THR A 105 15.44 -36.01 -9.79
N GLU A 106 16.52 -36.67 -9.44
CA GLU A 106 17.65 -36.93 -10.32
C GLU A 106 17.99 -38.41 -10.28
N ASN A 107 18.07 -39.05 -11.44
CA ASN A 107 18.33 -40.50 -11.57
C ASN A 107 17.39 -41.39 -10.73
N GLY A 108 16.08 -41.00 -10.65
CA GLY A 108 15.09 -41.77 -9.88
C GLY A 108 15.21 -41.61 -8.35
N ARG A 109 16.08 -40.75 -7.86
CA ARG A 109 16.21 -40.40 -6.43
C ARG A 109 15.70 -39.02 -6.18
N THR A 110 14.88 -38.84 -5.16
CA THR A 110 14.42 -37.55 -4.69
C THR A 110 15.46 -36.97 -3.73
N ILE A 111 15.97 -35.80 -4.04
CA ILE A 111 16.96 -35.07 -3.24
C ILE A 111 16.25 -33.81 -2.70
N ASP A 112 16.21 -33.66 -1.37
CA ASP A 112 15.72 -32.45 -0.70
C ASP A 112 16.84 -31.42 -0.63
N TYR A 113 16.54 -30.19 -0.98
CA TYR A 113 17.45 -29.04 -0.88
C TYR A 113 16.70 -27.79 -0.49
N THR A 114 17.43 -26.75 -0.13
CA THR A 114 16.85 -25.43 0.16
C THR A 114 17.31 -24.41 -0.87
N GLN A 115 16.44 -23.48 -1.22
CA GLN A 115 16.75 -22.40 -2.15
C GLN A 115 16.19 -21.07 -1.72
N LYS A 116 16.72 -19.99 -2.27
CA LYS A 116 16.17 -18.66 -2.08
C LYS A 116 14.93 -18.47 -2.95
N MET A 117 13.88 -17.89 -2.35
CA MET A 117 12.66 -17.51 -3.03
C MET A 117 12.38 -16.03 -2.78
N THR A 118 11.98 -15.31 -3.82
CA THR A 118 11.49 -13.93 -3.71
C THR A 118 10.13 -13.85 -4.35
N THR A 119 9.13 -13.44 -3.57
CA THR A 119 7.76 -13.24 -4.01
C THR A 119 7.48 -11.74 -4.06
N ARG A 120 7.06 -11.26 -5.23
CA ARG A 120 6.56 -9.89 -5.45
C ARG A 120 5.08 -9.97 -5.77
N LEU A 121 4.28 -9.25 -5.02
CA LEU A 121 2.83 -9.13 -5.18
C LEU A 121 2.50 -7.68 -5.51
N ILE A 122 1.68 -7.47 -6.52
CA ILE A 122 1.25 -6.14 -6.96
C ILE A 122 -0.25 -6.04 -6.72
N TYR A 123 -0.64 -5.06 -5.92
CA TYR A 123 -2.03 -4.81 -5.55
C TYR A 123 -2.53 -3.47 -6.07
N LEU A 124 -3.79 -3.45 -6.46
CA LEU A 124 -4.60 -2.24 -6.46
C LEU A 124 -5.18 -2.12 -5.05
N GLN A 125 -4.68 -1.18 -4.26
CA GLN A 125 -4.99 -1.04 -2.84
C GLN A 125 -5.85 0.20 -2.59
N ALA A 126 -6.96 0.03 -1.88
CA ALA A 126 -7.87 1.09 -1.47
C ALA A 126 -7.83 1.26 0.06
N PRO A 127 -7.03 2.18 0.61
CA PRO A 127 -7.09 2.56 2.00
C PRO A 127 -8.32 3.44 2.28
N ILE A 128 -8.89 3.29 3.47
CA ILE A 128 -9.93 4.16 4.03
C ILE A 128 -9.55 4.40 5.50
N VAL A 129 -9.24 5.65 5.83
CA VAL A 129 -8.75 6.03 7.17
C VAL A 129 -9.44 7.27 7.71
N VAL A 130 -9.56 7.34 9.02
CA VAL A 130 -9.93 8.56 9.74
C VAL A 130 -8.65 9.20 10.25
N LYS A 131 -8.51 10.51 9.99
CA LYS A 131 -7.38 11.34 10.40
C LYS A 131 -7.86 12.41 11.36
N TYR A 132 -7.01 12.74 12.31
CA TYR A 132 -7.19 13.91 13.16
C TYR A 132 -6.05 14.89 12.90
N ALA A 133 -6.35 16.13 12.50
CA ALA A 133 -5.33 17.14 12.18
C ALA A 133 -5.07 18.01 13.41
N PHE A 134 -3.91 17.83 14.05
CA PHE A 134 -3.40 18.68 15.11
C PHE A 134 -2.64 19.86 14.50
N ASP A 135 -3.08 21.07 14.77
CA ASP A 135 -2.34 22.30 14.46
C ASP A 135 -1.21 22.47 15.47
N VAL A 136 0.04 22.39 15.02
CA VAL A 136 1.23 22.44 15.90
C VAL A 136 2.09 23.69 15.67
N ALA A 137 2.02 24.28 14.49
CA ALA A 137 2.71 25.51 14.14
C ALA A 137 2.03 26.15 12.91
N ASP A 138 2.42 27.38 12.54
CA ASP A 138 1.90 28.04 11.35
C ASP A 138 2.04 27.14 10.11
N ASP A 139 0.89 26.77 9.53
CA ASP A 139 0.75 25.90 8.36
C ASP A 139 1.32 24.47 8.53
N VAL A 140 1.58 24.00 9.77
CA VAL A 140 2.07 22.64 10.05
C VAL A 140 1.03 21.85 10.84
N TYR A 141 0.61 20.73 10.28
CA TYR A 141 -0.36 19.82 10.88
C TYR A 141 0.25 18.43 11.09
N ILE A 142 0.08 17.87 12.28
CA ILE A 142 0.36 16.46 12.57
C ILE A 142 -0.95 15.70 12.47
N GLN A 143 -0.97 14.63 11.67
CA GLN A 143 -2.18 13.92 11.29
C GLN A 143 -2.06 12.42 11.61
N PRO A 144 -2.22 11.98 12.88
CA PRO A 144 -2.40 10.57 13.17
C PRO A 144 -3.66 10.04 12.47
N PHE A 145 -3.58 8.80 12.01
CA PHE A 145 -4.68 8.15 11.34
C PHE A 145 -4.81 6.68 11.71
N LEU A 146 -6.04 6.20 11.62
CA LEU A 146 -6.44 4.81 11.82
C LEU A 146 -7.54 4.45 10.85
N GLY A 147 -7.50 3.24 10.32
CA GLY A 147 -8.54 2.74 9.43
C GLY A 147 -8.24 1.35 8.92
N GLY A 148 -8.64 1.10 7.68
CA GLY A 148 -8.42 -0.17 7.01
C GLY A 148 -7.95 0.02 5.58
N TYR A 149 -7.62 -1.10 4.95
CA TYR A 149 -7.37 -1.16 3.52
C TYR A 149 -7.93 -2.45 2.93
N LEU A 150 -8.27 -2.37 1.66
CA LEU A 150 -8.60 -3.51 0.80
C LEU A 150 -7.62 -3.53 -0.36
N GLY A 151 -7.17 -4.70 -0.76
CA GLY A 151 -6.24 -4.90 -1.87
C GLY A 151 -6.72 -5.99 -2.81
N LEU A 152 -6.63 -5.71 -4.11
CA LEU A 152 -6.87 -6.68 -5.17
C LEU A 152 -5.56 -6.93 -5.92
N GLY A 153 -5.09 -8.18 -5.93
CA GLY A 153 -3.89 -8.60 -6.64
C GLY A 153 -4.08 -8.50 -8.16
N ILE A 154 -3.30 -7.64 -8.78
CA ILE A 154 -3.35 -7.36 -10.23
C ILE A 154 -2.19 -7.98 -11.00
N GLY A 155 -1.15 -8.46 -10.32
CA GLY A 155 -0.01 -9.15 -10.90
C GLY A 155 1.09 -9.38 -9.87
N GLY A 156 2.06 -10.22 -10.22
CA GLY A 156 3.17 -10.54 -9.36
C GLY A 156 4.10 -11.55 -10.01
N LYS A 157 5.28 -11.74 -9.41
CA LYS A 157 6.23 -12.79 -9.84
C LYS A 157 6.95 -13.38 -8.64
N THR A 158 6.92 -14.69 -8.57
CA THR A 158 7.76 -15.48 -7.65
C THR A 158 8.97 -16.00 -8.41
N LYS A 159 10.16 -15.79 -7.85
CA LYS A 159 11.43 -16.25 -8.40
C LYS A 159 12.09 -17.23 -7.45
N LEU A 160 12.45 -18.40 -7.99
CA LEU A 160 13.26 -19.42 -7.36
C LEU A 160 14.66 -19.33 -7.96
N TYR A 161 15.68 -19.13 -7.11
CA TYR A 161 17.01 -18.77 -7.62
C TYR A 161 17.86 -19.99 -8.05
N THR A 162 17.71 -21.15 -7.40
CA THR A 162 18.48 -22.34 -7.76
C THR A 162 17.95 -23.03 -9.02
N ASP A 163 16.63 -23.05 -9.18
CA ASP A 163 15.98 -23.66 -10.34
C ASP A 163 15.84 -22.71 -11.53
N GLU A 164 16.20 -21.43 -11.35
CA GLU A 164 16.02 -20.34 -12.34
C GLU A 164 14.58 -20.22 -12.85
N LYS A 165 13.59 -20.66 -12.02
CA LYS A 165 12.18 -20.63 -12.37
C LYS A 165 11.53 -19.32 -11.91
N SER A 166 10.61 -18.84 -12.73
CA SER A 166 9.77 -17.69 -12.39
C SER A 166 8.34 -17.97 -12.86
N TYR A 167 7.37 -17.78 -11.96
CA TYR A 167 5.95 -18.00 -12.23
C TYR A 167 5.09 -16.87 -11.65
N ASP A 168 3.79 -16.86 -11.97
CA ASP A 168 2.86 -15.85 -11.42
C ASP A 168 2.70 -16.10 -9.92
N SER A 169 2.88 -15.07 -9.09
CA SER A 169 2.74 -15.20 -7.64
C SER A 169 1.31 -15.55 -7.23
N PHE A 170 0.32 -15.20 -8.04
CA PHE A 170 -1.08 -15.49 -7.75
C PHE A 170 -1.55 -16.89 -8.20
N ASP A 171 -0.61 -17.76 -8.62
CA ASP A 171 -0.86 -19.19 -8.72
C ASP A 171 -0.86 -19.83 -7.32
N ASP A 172 -0.07 -19.27 -6.36
CA ASP A 172 0.08 -19.79 -4.99
C ASP A 172 -0.57 -18.87 -3.93
N PHE A 173 -0.92 -17.63 -4.31
CA PHE A 173 -1.45 -16.62 -3.40
C PHE A 173 -2.82 -16.11 -3.83
N ASN A 174 -3.69 -15.89 -2.84
CA ASN A 174 -4.98 -15.25 -3.05
C ASN A 174 -4.82 -13.80 -3.52
N ARG A 175 -5.66 -13.40 -4.46
CA ARG A 175 -5.67 -12.02 -4.98
C ARG A 175 -6.25 -10.99 -4.01
N PHE A 176 -6.98 -11.44 -3.01
CA PHE A 176 -7.59 -10.54 -2.03
C PHE A 176 -6.68 -10.36 -0.82
N ASP A 177 -6.39 -9.11 -0.48
CA ASP A 177 -5.69 -8.67 0.73
C ASP A 177 -6.54 -7.63 1.44
N GLY A 178 -6.44 -7.56 2.77
CA GLY A 178 -7.13 -6.57 3.55
C GLY A 178 -6.73 -6.61 5.01
N GLY A 179 -6.84 -5.46 5.66
CA GLY A 179 -6.40 -5.35 7.03
C GLY A 179 -6.60 -3.97 7.62
N LEU A 180 -5.97 -3.77 8.77
CA LEU A 180 -5.94 -2.49 9.47
C LEU A 180 -4.75 -1.65 9.01
N ARG A 181 -4.95 -0.33 9.00
CA ARG A 181 -3.92 0.67 8.70
C ARG A 181 -3.86 1.68 9.83
N ILE A 182 -2.65 1.94 10.33
CA ILE A 182 -2.37 2.96 11.33
C ILE A 182 -1.13 3.74 10.93
N GLY A 183 -1.08 5.01 11.27
CA GLY A 183 0.11 5.82 11.02
C GLY A 183 -0.04 7.26 11.46
N CYS A 184 0.93 8.06 11.05
CA CYS A 184 0.95 9.48 11.30
C CYS A 184 1.51 10.22 10.08
N GLY A 185 0.83 11.28 9.69
CA GLY A 185 1.27 12.18 8.64
C GLY A 185 1.68 13.54 9.19
N VAL A 186 2.47 14.25 8.42
CA VAL A 186 2.79 15.67 8.61
C VAL A 186 2.45 16.39 7.32
N GLU A 187 1.69 17.47 7.44
CA GLU A 187 1.36 18.37 6.35
C GLU A 187 1.99 19.73 6.60
N TYR A 188 2.66 20.24 5.61
CA TYR A 188 3.14 21.62 5.56
C TYR A 188 2.69 22.26 4.26
N GLN A 189 1.76 23.21 4.36
CA GLN A 189 1.09 23.83 3.21
C GLN A 189 0.44 22.75 2.29
N MET A 190 1.02 22.49 1.14
CA MET A 190 0.57 21.49 0.19
C MET A 190 1.38 20.18 0.28
N ILE A 191 2.53 20.19 0.95
CA ILE A 191 3.43 19.03 1.03
C ILE A 191 2.96 18.12 2.17
N TYR A 192 2.82 16.86 1.88
CA TYR A 192 2.43 15.85 2.83
C TYR A 192 3.43 14.70 2.87
N ALA A 193 3.76 14.26 4.07
CA ALA A 193 4.55 13.06 4.30
C ALA A 193 3.90 12.20 5.37
N GLU A 194 3.91 10.89 5.22
CA GLU A 194 3.35 9.97 6.21
C GLU A 194 4.21 8.74 6.39
N LEU A 195 4.18 8.20 7.60
CA LEU A 195 4.71 6.91 7.99
C LEU A 195 3.57 6.10 8.58
N GLY A 196 3.42 4.85 8.15
CA GLY A 196 2.36 4.00 8.67
C GLY A 196 2.66 2.52 8.51
N PHE A 197 1.78 1.73 9.11
CA PHE A 197 1.85 0.28 9.10
C PHE A 197 0.50 -0.33 8.69
N ASP A 198 0.55 -1.31 7.76
CA ASP A 198 -0.56 -2.15 7.35
C ASP A 198 -0.46 -3.51 8.06
N PHE A 199 -1.44 -3.83 8.89
CA PHE A 199 -1.61 -5.15 9.51
C PHE A 199 -2.57 -5.97 8.65
N GLY A 200 -2.05 -6.88 7.83
CA GLY A 200 -2.86 -7.80 7.03
C GLY A 200 -3.64 -8.75 7.93
N LEU A 201 -4.95 -8.79 7.75
CA LEU A 201 -5.86 -9.70 8.44
C LEU A 201 -6.33 -10.83 7.53
N ALA A 202 -6.42 -10.55 6.22
CA ALA A 202 -6.78 -11.54 5.22
C ALA A 202 -5.71 -12.63 5.11
N ASN A 203 -6.15 -13.89 4.97
CA ASN A 203 -5.25 -14.97 4.60
C ASN A 203 -5.01 -14.93 3.10
N ILE A 204 -3.78 -14.63 2.71
CA ILE A 204 -3.36 -14.57 1.31
C ILE A 204 -2.79 -15.90 0.79
N SER A 205 -2.77 -16.97 1.59
CA SER A 205 -2.32 -18.30 1.16
C SER A 205 -3.43 -19.09 0.50
N ASP A 206 -3.13 -19.71 -0.65
CA ASP A 206 -4.02 -20.62 -1.37
C ASP A 206 -3.47 -22.06 -1.30
N ASN A 207 -3.63 -22.72 -0.17
CA ASN A 207 -3.41 -24.16 0.11
C ASN A 207 -2.05 -24.69 0.56
N GLU A 208 -0.90 -24.07 0.28
CA GLU A 208 0.39 -24.64 0.67
C GLU A 208 0.91 -24.12 2.03
N PHE A 209 0.53 -22.93 2.42
CA PHE A 209 0.90 -22.32 3.71
C PHE A 209 -0.34 -22.26 4.60
N LYS A 210 -0.31 -22.83 5.77
CA LYS A 210 -1.46 -22.89 6.72
C LYS A 210 -2.15 -21.55 6.94
N SER A 211 -1.41 -20.45 6.95
CA SER A 211 -1.91 -19.07 6.95
C SER A 211 -0.75 -18.13 6.60
N ALA A 212 -0.94 -17.26 5.65
CA ALA A 212 0.01 -16.20 5.32
C ALA A 212 -0.70 -14.84 5.32
N ARG A 213 -0.06 -13.82 5.88
CA ARG A 213 -0.61 -12.46 5.99
C ARG A 213 0.44 -11.44 5.60
N ASN A 214 0.03 -10.42 4.87
CA ASN A 214 0.89 -9.30 4.55
C ASN A 214 1.05 -8.38 5.78
N GLN A 215 2.28 -7.99 6.05
CA GLN A 215 2.61 -6.87 6.94
C GLN A 215 3.43 -5.88 6.14
N ASN A 216 3.17 -4.60 6.29
CA ASN A 216 3.83 -3.58 5.48
C ASN A 216 4.06 -2.29 6.27
N LEU A 217 5.30 -1.92 6.44
CA LEU A 217 5.69 -0.57 6.84
C LEU A 217 5.78 0.28 5.58
N PHE A 218 5.15 1.44 5.54
CA PHE A 218 5.19 2.33 4.39
C PHE A 218 5.55 3.76 4.76
N ILE A 219 6.24 4.39 3.84
CA ILE A 219 6.52 5.83 3.87
C ILE A 219 5.99 6.41 2.57
N ASN A 220 5.11 7.40 2.65
CA ASN A 220 4.59 8.11 1.49
C ASN A 220 4.93 9.60 1.60
N VAL A 221 5.19 10.22 0.46
CA VAL A 221 5.29 11.66 0.31
C VAL A 221 4.38 12.11 -0.82
N GLY A 222 3.89 13.33 -0.76
CA GLY A 222 2.99 13.81 -1.80
C GLY A 222 2.53 15.24 -1.61
N VAL A 223 1.48 15.57 -2.34
CA VAL A 223 0.88 16.90 -2.33
C VAL A 223 -0.62 16.81 -2.16
N ASN A 224 -1.20 17.77 -1.42
CA ASN A 224 -2.63 17.97 -1.24
C ASN A 224 -3.06 19.28 -1.95
N PHE A 225 -4.21 19.23 -2.65
CA PHE A 225 -4.79 20.34 -3.39
C PHE A 225 -6.15 20.72 -2.83
#